data_170d0f1a3002a0e25761f5fc12192d09
#
_entry.id   170d0f1a3002a0e25761f5fc12192d09
#
_cell.length_a   1.000
_cell.length_b   1.000
_cell.length_c   1.000
_cell.angle_alpha   90.00
_cell.angle_beta   90.00
_cell.angle_gamma   90.00
#
_symmetry.space_group_name_H-M   'P 1'
#
loop_
_entity.id
_entity.type
_entity.pdbx_description
1 polymer ?
#
loop_
_entity_poly.entity_id
_entity_poly.type
_entity_poly.pdbx_seq_one_letter_code
_entity_poly.pdbx_strand_id
1 'polypeptide(L)'
;LAEPYSHGLSSLANEDCFREEVMRMSDKIKQMFGKAPKVFRNSSLIYSDEIGAQVAAMGFKGMLTEGAKYILGWKSPHYVYHCNQAPSLKLLLRDYKLSDDIGLRFSNSEWSEYPLFADKYINWIDALPQEEQVINIFMELSALGMVQPLSSNILEFLKALPYCAKEKG
;
A
#
# COMPACT_ATOMS: atom_id res chain seq x y z
N LEU A 1 -5.23 3.67 -10.34
CA LEU A 1 -4.83 2.41 -9.76
C LEU A 1 -5.70 1.30 -10.33
N ALA A 2 -5.10 0.18 -10.74
CA ALA A 2 -5.81 -1.04 -11.11
C ALA A 2 -5.47 -2.19 -10.16
N GLU A 3 -6.34 -3.18 -10.13
CA GLU A 3 -6.15 -4.47 -9.44
C GLU A 3 -6.81 -5.58 -10.25
N PRO A 4 -6.67 -6.87 -9.91
CA PRO A 4 -7.45 -7.93 -10.55
C PRO A 4 -8.95 -7.67 -10.40
N TYR A 5 -9.72 -7.84 -11.47
CA TYR A 5 -11.14 -7.45 -11.53
C TYR A 5 -12.01 -8.13 -10.46
N SER A 6 -11.80 -9.41 -10.25
CA SER A 6 -12.53 -10.21 -9.23
C SER A 6 -11.84 -10.24 -7.87
N HIS A 7 -10.75 -9.50 -7.70
CA HIS A 7 -9.93 -9.48 -6.47
C HIS A 7 -9.46 -10.89 -6.03
N GLY A 8 -9.32 -11.80 -7.00
CA GLY A 8 -8.87 -13.17 -6.78
C GLY A 8 -7.34 -13.31 -6.83
N LEU A 9 -6.85 -14.53 -6.69
CA LEU A 9 -5.43 -14.89 -6.70
C LEU A 9 -4.98 -15.36 -8.10
N SER A 10 -5.52 -14.79 -9.17
CA SER A 10 -5.23 -15.17 -10.56
C SER A 10 -3.75 -15.09 -10.90
N SER A 11 -3.00 -14.17 -10.28
CA SER A 11 -1.54 -14.04 -10.44
C SER A 11 -0.73 -15.27 -10.01
N LEU A 12 -1.31 -16.15 -9.18
CA LEU A 12 -0.69 -17.40 -8.73
C LEU A 12 -1.20 -18.62 -9.50
N ALA A 13 -2.28 -18.48 -10.26
CA ALA A 13 -2.95 -19.60 -10.90
C ALA A 13 -2.58 -19.73 -12.38
N ASN A 14 -2.71 -18.67 -13.16
CA ASN A 14 -2.53 -18.71 -14.59
C ASN A 14 -2.25 -17.31 -15.16
N GLU A 15 -1.24 -17.17 -16.00
CA GLU A 15 -0.83 -15.90 -16.59
C GLU A 15 -1.91 -15.26 -17.47
N ASP A 16 -2.59 -16.05 -18.31
CA ASP A 16 -3.62 -15.55 -19.20
C ASP A 16 -4.82 -15.05 -18.42
N CYS A 17 -5.26 -15.81 -17.42
CA CYS A 17 -6.34 -15.38 -16.51
C CYS A 17 -5.96 -14.10 -15.76
N PHE A 18 -4.73 -14.01 -15.26
CA PHE A 18 -4.25 -12.81 -14.58
C PHE A 18 -4.27 -11.60 -15.52
N ARG A 19 -3.76 -11.75 -16.74
CA ARG A 19 -3.79 -10.70 -17.76
C ARG A 19 -5.21 -10.24 -18.07
N GLU A 20 -6.14 -11.18 -18.28
CA GLU A 20 -7.55 -10.88 -18.57
C GLU A 20 -8.20 -10.07 -17.43
N GLU A 21 -8.02 -10.49 -16.18
CA GLU A 21 -8.53 -9.81 -14.99
C GLU A 21 -8.02 -8.37 -14.89
N VAL A 22 -6.71 -8.17 -15.10
CA VAL A 22 -6.07 -6.85 -15.01
C VAL A 22 -6.52 -5.94 -16.15
N MET A 23 -6.58 -6.45 -17.38
CA MET A 23 -7.02 -5.67 -18.54
C MET A 23 -8.49 -5.29 -18.43
N ARG A 24 -9.35 -6.22 -17.99
CA ARG A 24 -10.78 -5.95 -17.74
C ARG A 24 -10.98 -4.82 -16.73
N MET A 25 -10.22 -4.81 -15.63
CA MET A 25 -10.25 -3.70 -14.65
C MET A 25 -9.76 -2.39 -15.27
N SER A 26 -8.66 -2.45 -16.02
CA SER A 26 -8.08 -1.26 -16.68
C SER A 26 -9.07 -0.61 -17.65
N ASP A 27 -9.77 -1.42 -18.44
CA ASP A 27 -10.79 -0.95 -19.38
C ASP A 27 -11.99 -0.35 -18.65
N LYS A 28 -12.41 -1.00 -17.54
CA LYS A 28 -13.48 -0.48 -16.68
C LYS A 28 -13.12 0.90 -16.11
N ILE A 29 -11.90 1.05 -15.58
CA ILE A 29 -11.42 2.33 -15.05
C ILE A 29 -11.37 3.38 -16.17
N LYS A 30 -10.85 3.02 -17.35
CA LYS A 30 -10.78 3.92 -18.50
C LYS A 30 -12.19 4.36 -18.96
N GLN A 31 -13.14 3.43 -18.97
CA GLN A 31 -14.54 3.72 -19.31
C GLN A 31 -15.18 4.70 -18.31
N MET A 32 -14.94 4.50 -17.00
CA MET A 32 -15.56 5.29 -15.94
C MET A 32 -14.91 6.67 -15.77
N PHE A 33 -13.59 6.78 -15.93
CA PHE A 33 -12.81 7.97 -15.57
C PHE A 33 -12.06 8.61 -16.76
N GLY A 34 -12.18 8.07 -17.97
CA GLY A 34 -11.54 8.59 -19.17
C GLY A 34 -10.02 8.38 -19.25
N LYS A 35 -9.40 7.77 -18.25
CA LYS A 35 -7.94 7.57 -18.17
C LYS A 35 -7.59 6.13 -17.81
N ALA A 36 -6.66 5.54 -18.56
CA ALA A 36 -6.11 4.23 -18.22
C ALA A 36 -5.24 4.32 -16.94
N PRO A 37 -5.33 3.34 -16.02
CA PRO A 37 -4.50 3.29 -14.84
C PRO A 37 -3.03 3.03 -15.22
N LYS A 38 -2.10 3.63 -14.47
CA LYS A 38 -0.65 3.45 -14.68
C LYS A 38 0.02 2.73 -13.52
N VAL A 39 -0.70 2.55 -12.43
CA VAL A 39 -0.23 1.88 -11.21
C VAL A 39 -1.12 0.68 -10.95
N PHE A 40 -0.51 -0.41 -10.54
CA PHE A 40 -1.16 -1.67 -10.25
C PHE A 40 -0.99 -2.06 -8.78
N ARG A 41 -1.98 -2.72 -8.22
CA ARG A 41 -1.93 -3.39 -6.92
C ARG A 41 -2.45 -4.83 -7.08
N ASN A 42 -1.64 -5.81 -6.73
CA ASN A 42 -2.11 -7.19 -6.73
C ASN A 42 -2.98 -7.49 -5.50
N SER A 43 -3.86 -8.48 -5.61
CA SER A 43 -4.60 -9.01 -4.47
C SER A 43 -3.64 -9.40 -3.35
N SER A 44 -3.98 -9.03 -2.11
CA SER A 44 -3.16 -9.28 -0.92
C SER A 44 -1.71 -8.77 -1.02
N LEU A 45 -1.44 -7.78 -1.89
CA LEU A 45 -0.11 -7.21 -2.15
C LEU A 45 0.95 -8.25 -2.57
N ILE A 46 0.52 -9.40 -3.10
CA ILE A 46 1.40 -10.49 -3.54
C ILE A 46 2.30 -9.99 -4.67
N TYR A 47 3.59 -10.26 -4.53
CA TYR A 47 4.62 -9.88 -5.48
C TYR A 47 5.64 -11.00 -5.65
N SER A 48 6.09 -11.16 -6.90
CA SER A 48 7.36 -11.77 -7.29
C SER A 48 7.90 -11.02 -8.50
N ASP A 49 9.16 -11.23 -8.87
CA ASP A 49 9.73 -10.57 -10.07
C ASP A 49 9.05 -11.03 -11.36
N GLU A 50 8.52 -12.26 -11.41
CA GLU A 50 7.74 -12.79 -12.55
C GLU A 50 6.40 -12.04 -12.66
N ILE A 51 5.68 -11.86 -11.55
CA ILE A 51 4.43 -11.05 -11.51
C ILE A 51 4.75 -9.61 -11.92
N GLY A 52 5.84 -9.05 -11.42
CA GLY A 52 6.28 -7.71 -11.79
C GLY A 52 6.57 -7.56 -13.28
N ALA A 53 7.22 -8.55 -13.89
CA ALA A 53 7.47 -8.57 -15.32
C ALA A 53 6.18 -8.61 -16.15
N GLN A 54 5.20 -9.43 -15.74
CA GLN A 54 3.88 -9.48 -16.39
C GLN A 54 3.15 -8.14 -16.29
N VAL A 55 3.17 -7.51 -15.10
CA VAL A 55 2.55 -6.19 -14.86
C VAL A 55 3.22 -5.11 -15.72
N ALA A 56 4.54 -5.13 -15.84
CA ALA A 56 5.28 -4.22 -16.72
C ALA A 56 4.92 -4.43 -18.19
N ALA A 57 4.81 -5.69 -18.65
CA ALA A 57 4.41 -6.05 -20.02
C ALA A 57 2.99 -5.57 -20.36
N MET A 58 2.09 -5.45 -19.36
CA MET A 58 0.77 -4.84 -19.52
C MET A 58 0.79 -3.30 -19.55
N GLY A 59 1.95 -2.66 -19.46
CA GLY A 59 2.14 -1.21 -19.62
C GLY A 59 2.05 -0.38 -18.33
N PHE A 60 1.97 -1.02 -17.16
CA PHE A 60 2.03 -0.31 -15.90
C PHE A 60 3.43 0.25 -15.62
N LYS A 61 3.50 1.34 -14.87
CA LYS A 61 4.73 2.06 -14.52
C LYS A 61 5.11 1.90 -13.05
N GLY A 62 4.16 1.53 -12.23
CA GLY A 62 4.36 1.31 -10.80
C GLY A 62 3.47 0.20 -10.27
N MET A 63 3.93 -0.44 -9.21
CA MET A 63 3.19 -1.47 -8.50
C MET A 63 3.29 -1.25 -6.99
N LEU A 64 2.16 -1.40 -6.31
CA LEU A 64 2.09 -1.39 -4.85
C LEU A 64 2.24 -2.83 -4.36
N THR A 65 3.11 -3.05 -3.39
CA THR A 65 3.39 -4.38 -2.85
C THR A 65 3.71 -4.34 -1.36
N GLU A 66 3.75 -5.48 -0.71
CA GLU A 66 4.08 -5.59 0.71
C GLU A 66 5.59 -5.33 0.93
N GLY A 67 5.91 -4.56 1.98
CA GLY A 67 7.28 -4.39 2.48
C GLY A 67 7.69 -5.53 3.40
N ALA A 68 7.72 -6.76 2.88
CA ALA A 68 7.96 -7.96 3.67
C ALA A 68 9.36 -7.95 4.32
N LYS A 69 9.41 -7.78 5.64
CA LYS A 69 10.66 -7.65 6.41
C LYS A 69 11.65 -8.81 6.18
N TYR A 70 11.16 -10.03 6.04
CA TYR A 70 12.02 -11.21 5.82
C TYR A 70 12.68 -11.22 4.43
N ILE A 71 12.10 -10.51 3.44
CA ILE A 71 12.70 -10.30 2.11
C ILE A 71 13.64 -9.10 2.14
N LEU A 72 13.23 -8.00 2.76
CA LEU A 72 14.03 -6.77 2.83
C LEU A 72 15.26 -6.92 3.72
N GLY A 73 15.18 -7.78 4.76
CA GLY A 73 16.23 -7.95 5.74
C GLY A 73 16.49 -6.64 6.51
N TRP A 74 17.66 -6.03 6.28
CA TRP A 74 18.05 -4.76 6.88
C TRP A 74 17.61 -3.52 6.08
N LYS A 75 17.12 -3.71 4.85
CA LYS A 75 16.70 -2.60 3.98
C LYS A 75 15.37 -2.00 4.45
N SER A 76 15.24 -0.68 4.28
CA SER A 76 14.01 0.04 4.58
C SER A 76 12.97 -0.10 3.45
N PRO A 77 11.66 -0.18 3.76
CA PRO A 77 10.60 -0.12 2.77
C PRO A 77 10.39 1.29 2.18
N HIS A 78 11.10 2.30 2.69
CA HIS A 78 10.88 3.71 2.39
C HIS A 78 11.67 4.22 1.17
N TYR A 79 12.15 3.32 0.32
CA TYR A 79 12.77 3.64 -0.96
C TYR A 79 11.89 3.21 -2.12
N VAL A 80 12.08 3.87 -3.26
CA VAL A 80 11.46 3.43 -4.53
C VAL A 80 12.31 2.30 -5.10
N TYR A 81 11.80 1.09 -5.03
CA TYR A 81 12.42 -0.10 -5.62
C TYR A 81 12.05 -0.27 -7.09
N HIS A 82 12.58 -1.29 -7.72
CA HIS A 82 12.22 -1.69 -9.07
C HIS A 82 12.18 -3.22 -9.19
N CYS A 83 11.40 -3.71 -10.14
CA CYS A 83 11.37 -5.12 -10.47
C CYS A 83 12.69 -5.53 -11.15
N ASN A 84 13.35 -6.61 -10.68
CA ASN A 84 14.61 -7.05 -11.27
C ASN A 84 14.47 -7.51 -12.72
N GLN A 85 13.37 -8.19 -13.07
CA GLN A 85 13.10 -8.67 -14.43
C GLN A 85 12.55 -7.56 -15.35
N ALA A 86 12.04 -6.45 -14.79
CA ALA A 86 11.52 -5.31 -15.54
C ALA A 86 11.84 -3.99 -14.83
N PRO A 87 13.09 -3.47 -14.93
CA PRO A 87 13.54 -2.30 -14.16
C PRO A 87 12.76 -1.00 -14.40
N SER A 88 11.98 -0.93 -15.47
CA SER A 88 11.08 0.19 -15.74
C SER A 88 9.87 0.24 -14.80
N LEU A 89 9.50 -0.89 -14.16
CA LEU A 89 8.42 -0.97 -13.18
C LEU A 89 8.96 -0.55 -11.80
N LYS A 90 8.42 0.54 -11.27
CA LYS A 90 8.72 1.00 -9.92
C LYS A 90 7.86 0.28 -8.89
N LEU A 91 8.47 -0.09 -7.76
CA LEU A 91 7.78 -0.75 -6.66
C LEU A 91 7.71 0.20 -5.48
N LEU A 92 6.51 0.39 -4.96
CA LEU A 92 6.23 1.15 -3.74
C LEU A 92 5.83 0.16 -2.67
N LEU A 93 6.68 0.02 -1.65
CA LEU A 93 6.52 -0.98 -0.61
C LEU A 93 5.68 -0.44 0.54
N ARG A 94 4.73 -1.24 1.02
CA ARG A 94 3.96 -0.91 2.22
C ARG A 94 4.87 -0.93 3.45
N ASP A 95 4.85 0.11 4.25
CA ASP A 95 5.32 0.00 5.63
C ASP A 95 4.27 -0.76 6.44
N TYR A 96 4.58 -2.04 6.71
CA TYR A 96 3.65 -2.90 7.44
C TYR A 96 3.44 -2.45 8.90
N LYS A 97 4.51 -1.94 9.55
CA LYS A 97 4.44 -1.52 10.95
C LYS A 97 3.54 -0.30 11.11
N LEU A 98 3.84 0.79 10.39
CA LEU A 98 3.04 2.01 10.44
C LEU A 98 1.60 1.77 9.96
N SER A 99 1.41 0.95 8.92
CA SER A 99 0.07 0.61 8.42
C SER A 99 -0.74 -0.20 9.43
N ASP A 100 -0.13 -1.20 10.08
CA ASP A 100 -0.78 -2.06 11.05
C ASP A 100 -1.05 -1.35 12.39
N ASP A 101 -0.23 -0.36 12.74
CA ASP A 101 -0.46 0.50 13.91
C ASP A 101 -1.81 1.23 13.79
N ILE A 102 -2.18 1.68 12.59
CA ILE A 102 -3.49 2.27 12.34
C ILE A 102 -4.55 1.18 12.08
N GLY A 103 -4.26 0.25 11.16
CA GLY A 103 -5.26 -0.70 10.65
C GLY A 103 -5.66 -1.77 11.65
N LEU A 104 -4.76 -2.21 12.53
CA LEU A 104 -4.98 -3.35 13.41
C LEU A 104 -4.86 -3.00 14.90
N ARG A 105 -3.93 -2.12 15.29
CA ARG A 105 -3.62 -1.89 16.71
C ARG A 105 -4.28 -0.67 17.32
N PHE A 106 -4.83 0.24 16.52
CA PHE A 106 -5.30 1.56 16.92
C PHE A 106 -6.23 1.56 18.13
N SER A 107 -7.18 0.63 18.21
CA SER A 107 -8.14 0.52 19.32
C SER A 107 -7.75 -0.48 20.40
N ASN A 108 -6.57 -1.12 20.30
CA ASN A 108 -6.11 -2.10 21.26
C ASN A 108 -5.53 -1.41 22.51
N SER A 109 -6.26 -1.40 23.62
CA SER A 109 -5.85 -0.78 24.89
C SER A 109 -4.66 -1.48 25.56
N GLU A 110 -4.32 -2.73 25.16
CA GLU A 110 -3.16 -3.46 25.68
C GLU A 110 -1.89 -3.15 24.89
N TRP A 111 -2.02 -2.45 23.77
CA TRP A 111 -0.86 -2.04 22.98
C TRP A 111 -0.08 -0.95 23.70
N SER A 112 1.25 -1.09 23.80
CA SER A 112 2.13 -0.18 24.56
C SER A 112 2.05 1.29 24.10
N GLU A 113 1.66 1.52 22.84
CA GLU A 113 1.58 2.85 22.24
C GLU A 113 0.14 3.44 22.30
N TYR A 114 -0.80 2.69 22.87
CA TYR A 114 -2.18 3.19 23.05
C TYR A 114 -2.25 4.27 24.16
N PRO A 115 -3.05 5.32 23.97
CA PRO A 115 -3.76 5.70 22.74
C PRO A 115 -2.82 6.33 21.71
N LEU A 116 -3.08 6.07 20.42
CA LEU A 116 -2.34 6.65 19.32
C LEU A 116 -2.99 7.96 18.89
N PHE A 117 -2.25 9.06 19.00
CA PHE A 117 -2.64 10.38 18.51
C PHE A 117 -1.89 10.73 17.22
N ALA A 118 -2.45 11.65 16.42
CA ALA A 118 -1.91 12.02 15.13
C ALA A 118 -0.52 12.68 15.24
N ASP A 119 -0.30 13.54 16.21
CA ASP A 119 0.99 14.17 16.49
C ASP A 119 2.06 13.15 16.87
N LYS A 120 1.71 12.19 17.73
CA LYS A 120 2.60 11.08 18.09
C LYS A 120 3.00 10.26 16.87
N TYR A 121 2.05 9.92 16.01
CA TYR A 121 2.29 9.14 14.80
C TYR A 121 3.16 9.91 13.81
N ILE A 122 2.91 11.21 13.61
CA ILE A 122 3.73 12.07 12.75
C ILE A 122 5.13 12.25 13.34
N ASN A 123 5.30 12.31 14.65
CA ASN A 123 6.64 12.33 15.26
C ASN A 123 7.44 11.06 14.98
N TRP A 124 6.80 9.89 14.89
CA TRP A 124 7.51 8.67 14.48
C TRP A 124 7.98 8.75 13.03
N ILE A 125 7.15 9.32 12.14
CA ILE A 125 7.50 9.53 10.73
C ILE A 125 8.64 10.55 10.61
N ASP A 126 8.58 11.66 11.33
CA ASP A 126 9.58 12.72 11.35
C ASP A 126 10.94 12.25 11.89
N ALA A 127 10.94 11.24 12.77
CA ALA A 127 12.15 10.64 13.31
C ALA A 127 12.83 9.62 12.37
N LEU A 128 12.25 9.32 11.20
CA LEU A 128 12.87 8.45 10.21
C LEU A 128 14.07 9.15 9.54
N PRO A 129 15.04 8.38 9.00
CA PRO A 129 16.17 8.95 8.30
C PRO A 129 15.74 9.87 7.15
N GLN A 130 16.35 11.06 7.06
CA GLN A 130 16.00 12.07 6.05
C GLN A 130 16.33 11.67 4.61
N GLU A 131 17.19 10.69 4.41
CA GLU A 131 17.51 10.12 3.10
C GLU A 131 16.41 9.19 2.56
N GLU A 132 15.43 8.79 3.37
CA GLU A 132 14.30 7.99 2.94
C GLU A 132 13.37 8.81 2.04
N GLN A 133 12.88 8.16 0.96
CA GLN A 133 12.24 8.86 -0.17
C GLN A 133 10.73 8.91 -0.06
N VAL A 134 10.10 7.86 0.51
CA VAL A 134 8.65 7.69 0.51
C VAL A 134 8.20 6.77 1.63
N ILE A 135 7.10 7.09 2.26
CA ILE A 135 6.44 6.23 3.24
C ILE A 135 5.07 5.87 2.69
N ASN A 136 4.83 4.58 2.50
CA ASN A 136 3.58 4.09 1.94
C ASN A 136 2.76 3.41 3.03
N ILE A 137 1.64 4.01 3.39
CA ILE A 137 0.70 3.49 4.37
C ILE A 137 -0.50 2.92 3.61
N PHE A 138 -0.65 1.60 3.63
CA PHE A 138 -1.74 0.88 2.96
C PHE A 138 -2.55 0.12 4.00
N MET A 139 -3.85 0.32 3.99
CA MET A 139 -4.79 -0.44 4.81
C MET A 139 -6.06 -0.72 4.03
N GLU A 140 -6.78 -1.74 4.43
CA GLU A 140 -8.09 -2.02 3.87
C GLU A 140 -9.12 -1.03 4.40
N LEU A 141 -10.11 -0.69 3.58
CA LEU A 141 -11.20 0.20 3.99
C LEU A 141 -11.99 -0.39 5.17
N SER A 142 -12.06 -1.72 5.27
CA SER A 142 -12.64 -2.45 6.39
C SER A 142 -12.00 -2.12 7.74
N ALA A 143 -10.77 -1.64 7.75
CA ALA A 143 -10.13 -1.13 8.97
C ALA A 143 -10.96 0.00 9.61
N LEU A 144 -11.69 0.77 8.79
CA LEU A 144 -12.48 1.92 9.25
C LEU A 144 -13.93 1.50 9.55
N GLY A 145 -14.21 1.21 10.79
CA GLY A 145 -15.56 0.88 11.27
C GLY A 145 -15.82 -0.62 11.50
N MET A 146 -15.06 -1.52 10.87
CA MET A 146 -15.16 -2.96 11.13
C MET A 146 -14.09 -3.45 12.10
N VAL A 147 -12.82 -3.27 11.75
CA VAL A 147 -11.68 -3.67 12.62
C VAL A 147 -11.50 -2.64 13.72
N GLN A 148 -11.44 -1.36 13.37
CA GLN A 148 -11.39 -0.26 14.30
C GLN A 148 -12.80 0.34 14.44
N PRO A 149 -13.48 0.19 15.59
CA PRO A 149 -14.82 0.74 15.76
C PRO A 149 -14.80 2.27 15.68
N LEU A 150 -15.87 2.88 15.20
CA LEU A 150 -15.96 4.35 15.09
C LEU A 150 -15.79 5.06 16.45
N SER A 151 -16.18 4.38 17.54
CA SER A 151 -15.97 4.86 18.91
C SER A 151 -14.49 4.98 19.32
N SER A 152 -13.56 4.39 18.55
CA SER A 152 -12.11 4.56 18.77
C SER A 152 -11.59 5.94 18.37
N ASN A 153 -12.40 6.78 17.73
CA ASN A 153 -12.02 8.07 17.15
C ASN A 153 -11.01 7.96 15.98
N ILE A 154 -10.93 6.81 15.31
CA ILE A 154 -9.99 6.63 14.18
C ILE A 154 -10.22 7.64 13.06
N LEU A 155 -11.47 8.06 12.81
CA LEU A 155 -11.76 9.06 11.78
C LEU A 155 -11.21 10.44 12.17
N GLU A 156 -11.28 10.82 13.46
CA GLU A 156 -10.70 12.08 13.93
C GLU A 156 -9.17 12.05 13.87
N PHE A 157 -8.57 10.91 14.20
CA PHE A 157 -7.14 10.68 13.99
C PHE A 157 -6.75 10.89 12.52
N LEU A 158 -7.45 10.25 11.58
CA LEU A 158 -7.17 10.40 10.15
C LEU A 158 -7.36 11.82 9.62
N LYS A 159 -8.35 12.56 10.14
CA LYS A 159 -8.55 13.97 9.81
C LYS A 159 -7.41 14.84 10.32
N ALA A 160 -6.87 14.54 11.51
CA ALA A 160 -5.79 15.31 12.13
C ALA A 160 -4.43 15.07 11.46
N LEU A 161 -4.18 13.88 10.89
CA LEU A 161 -2.89 13.52 10.30
C LEU A 161 -2.34 14.56 9.31
N PRO A 162 -3.10 15.04 8.29
CA PRO A 162 -2.58 16.01 7.33
C PRO A 162 -2.20 17.35 7.98
N TYR A 163 -2.88 17.75 9.03
CA TYR A 163 -2.58 18.98 9.75
C TYR A 163 -1.28 18.85 10.54
N CYS A 164 -1.15 17.76 11.32
CA CYS A 164 0.08 17.48 12.06
C CYS A 164 1.29 17.32 11.13
N ALA A 165 1.10 16.64 9.99
CA ALA A 165 2.17 16.51 9.00
C ALA A 165 2.61 17.87 8.42
N LYS A 166 1.66 18.75 8.11
CA LYS A 166 1.95 20.08 7.58
C LYS A 166 2.69 21.00 8.58
N GLU A 167 2.45 20.82 9.87
CA GLU A 167 3.14 21.58 10.93
C GLU A 167 4.62 21.19 11.06
N LYS A 168 4.98 20.00 10.62
CA LYS A 168 6.36 19.49 10.65
C LYS A 168 7.19 19.86 9.41
N GLY A 169 6.57 20.28 8.30
CA GLY A 169 7.17 20.64 7.02
C GLY A 169 6.70 19.70 5.93
#